data_daa35ffacfbb60ca13173e545a934bce
#
_entry.id   daa35ffacfbb60ca13173e545a934bce
#
_cell.length_a   1.000
_cell.length_b   1.000
_cell.length_c   1.000
_cell.angle_alpha   90.00
_cell.angle_beta   90.00
_cell.angle_gamma   90.00
#
_symmetry.space_group_name_H-M   'P 1'
#
loop_
_entity.id
_entity.type
_entity.pdbx_description
1 polymer ?
#
loop_
_entity_poly.entity_id
_entity_poly.type
_entity_poly.pdbx_seq_one_letter_code
_entity_poly.pdbx_strand_id
1 'polypeptide(L)'
;MTARASATTATTAAKPASAPSEAAQTDGQTDGHTKAQAEADALLHRLDAAKNSWATTTAAERVALLRAVKVAIMPVAEDWAATASQKKQIPAGSPLEGEEWLSGPYALLSACNNFIATLEAMDGRSLAATLPRRRLRNGQTAVSVVPHTLWDRLLLSGIRAEVWMQPGLDSTAIDERSAQAYATPASEREGRVALVLGAGNIAAIPLLDTLQKLLVENQVVLLKLNPVNDYLLPFFEAAFKPLIDQDFLAVIPGDAALGAWACEHDLVAEIHVTGAGSTHDAIVWGTGARRATAQGRDAPEQPPDYLRARRCLPHYRRAGAMERRRHPISG
;
A
#
# COMPACT_ATOMS: atom_id res chain seq x y z
N MET A 1 -16.31 9.98 -74.98
CA MET A 1 -16.65 8.80 -75.76
C MET A 1 -16.16 7.55 -75.06
N THR A 2 -17.15 6.70 -74.76
CA THR A 2 -17.11 5.25 -74.59
C THR A 2 -16.30 4.70 -73.43
N ALA A 3 -16.94 4.25 -72.43
CA ALA A 3 -17.79 3.11 -72.15
C ALA A 3 -17.03 2.00 -71.36
N ARG A 4 -17.46 1.80 -70.13
CA ARG A 4 -17.92 0.60 -69.41
C ARG A 4 -17.15 -0.71 -69.62
N ALA A 5 -16.77 -1.29 -68.49
CA ALA A 5 -17.24 -2.64 -68.14
C ALA A 5 -17.06 -2.92 -66.63
N SER A 6 -18.18 -3.25 -65.96
CA SER A 6 -18.26 -3.80 -64.61
C SER A 6 -17.85 -5.27 -64.65
N ALA A 7 -17.09 -5.71 -63.62
CA ALA A 7 -16.98 -7.12 -63.30
C ALA A 7 -17.26 -7.28 -61.79
N THR A 8 -18.43 -7.81 -61.48
CA THR A 8 -18.88 -8.22 -60.16
C THR A 8 -18.25 -9.58 -59.87
N THR A 9 -17.38 -9.65 -58.87
CA THR A 9 -16.90 -10.90 -58.30
C THR A 9 -17.58 -11.11 -56.96
N ALA A 10 -18.44 -12.09 -56.86
CA ALA A 10 -19.08 -12.54 -55.64
C ALA A 10 -18.04 -13.23 -54.75
N THR A 11 -17.72 -12.63 -53.61
CA THR A 11 -16.91 -13.25 -52.56
C THR A 11 -17.86 -13.97 -51.60
N THR A 12 -17.78 -15.29 -51.61
CA THR A 12 -18.49 -16.17 -50.67
C THR A 12 -17.94 -15.93 -49.24
N ALA A 13 -18.74 -15.38 -48.38
CA ALA A 13 -18.39 -15.20 -46.93
C ALA A 13 -18.33 -16.57 -46.27
N ALA A 14 -17.16 -16.94 -45.75
CA ALA A 14 -16.99 -18.06 -44.84
C ALA A 14 -17.65 -17.72 -43.49
N LYS A 15 -18.48 -18.64 -42.98
CA LYS A 15 -19.12 -18.58 -41.67
C LYS A 15 -18.05 -18.54 -40.57
N PRO A 16 -18.06 -17.59 -39.64
CA PRO A 16 -17.12 -17.61 -38.54
C PRO A 16 -17.35 -18.85 -37.63
N ALA A 17 -16.24 -19.48 -37.25
CA ALA A 17 -16.23 -20.60 -36.33
C ALA A 17 -16.88 -20.16 -34.99
N SER A 18 -17.74 -21.02 -34.46
CA SER A 18 -18.42 -20.84 -33.18
C SER A 18 -17.40 -20.61 -32.08
N ALA A 19 -17.58 -19.51 -31.30
CA ALA A 19 -16.84 -19.24 -30.08
C ALA A 19 -17.03 -20.41 -29.10
N PRO A 20 -16.01 -20.74 -28.26
CA PRO A 20 -16.18 -21.73 -27.20
C PRO A 20 -17.27 -21.29 -26.24
N SER A 21 -18.09 -22.26 -25.76
CA SER A 21 -19.28 -22.01 -24.94
C SER A 21 -18.94 -21.26 -23.66
N GLU A 22 -19.74 -20.27 -23.28
CA GLU A 22 -19.63 -19.51 -22.02
C GLU A 22 -19.52 -20.42 -20.77
N ALA A 23 -20.06 -21.64 -20.81
CA ALA A 23 -20.00 -22.61 -19.72
C ALA A 23 -18.57 -23.10 -19.41
N ALA A 24 -17.70 -23.26 -20.42
CA ALA A 24 -16.33 -23.72 -20.21
C ALA A 24 -15.41 -22.61 -19.66
N GLN A 25 -15.77 -21.34 -19.87
CA GLN A 25 -15.03 -20.21 -19.30
C GLN A 25 -15.42 -19.94 -17.83
N THR A 26 -16.67 -20.22 -17.43
CA THR A 26 -17.12 -20.04 -16.05
C THR A 26 -16.57 -21.10 -15.10
N ASP A 27 -16.47 -22.37 -15.52
CA ASP A 27 -15.95 -23.45 -14.66
C ASP A 27 -14.45 -23.27 -14.37
N GLY A 28 -13.63 -22.95 -15.37
CA GLY A 28 -12.19 -22.72 -15.16
C GLY A 28 -11.88 -21.47 -14.32
N GLN A 29 -12.76 -20.46 -14.36
CA GLN A 29 -12.61 -19.24 -13.57
C GLN A 29 -13.02 -19.48 -12.10
N THR A 30 -14.04 -20.28 -11.87
CA THR A 30 -14.50 -20.69 -10.53
C THR A 30 -13.46 -21.53 -9.82
N ASP A 31 -12.86 -22.52 -10.51
CA ASP A 31 -11.79 -23.36 -9.96
C ASP A 31 -10.53 -22.55 -9.62
N GLY A 32 -10.16 -21.60 -10.49
CA GLY A 32 -9.02 -20.71 -10.27
C GLY A 32 -9.21 -19.80 -9.03
N HIS A 33 -10.40 -19.26 -8.83
CA HIS A 33 -10.74 -18.46 -7.65
C HIS A 33 -10.68 -19.28 -6.37
N THR A 34 -11.22 -20.48 -6.36
CA THR A 34 -11.20 -21.39 -5.20
C THR A 34 -9.76 -21.74 -4.81
N LYS A 35 -8.88 -21.99 -5.78
CA LYS A 35 -7.48 -22.28 -5.55
C LYS A 35 -6.74 -21.07 -4.96
N ALA A 36 -6.92 -19.88 -5.55
CA ALA A 36 -6.27 -18.63 -5.06
C ALA A 36 -6.74 -18.29 -3.63
N GLN A 37 -8.01 -18.51 -3.31
CA GLN A 37 -8.53 -18.33 -1.96
C GLN A 37 -7.93 -19.34 -0.98
N ALA A 38 -7.79 -20.62 -1.35
CA ALA A 38 -7.16 -21.61 -0.50
C ALA A 38 -5.67 -21.33 -0.22
N GLU A 39 -4.95 -20.85 -1.23
CA GLU A 39 -3.55 -20.41 -1.06
C GLU A 39 -3.46 -19.18 -0.13
N ALA A 40 -4.32 -18.21 -0.30
CA ALA A 40 -4.38 -17.01 0.55
C ALA A 40 -4.79 -17.36 2.01
N ASP A 41 -5.72 -18.30 2.19
CA ASP A 41 -6.14 -18.81 3.49
C ASP A 41 -4.97 -19.45 4.24
N ALA A 42 -4.21 -20.34 3.56
CA ALA A 42 -3.03 -20.97 4.15
C ALA A 42 -1.97 -19.93 4.57
N LEU A 43 -1.77 -18.88 3.77
CA LEU A 43 -0.86 -17.79 4.12
C LEU A 43 -1.38 -16.96 5.30
N LEU A 44 -2.67 -16.69 5.38
CA LEU A 44 -3.28 -16.00 6.53
C LEU A 44 -3.12 -16.79 7.82
N HIS A 45 -3.26 -18.11 7.79
CA HIS A 45 -3.00 -18.97 8.95
C HIS A 45 -1.53 -18.93 9.37
N ARG A 46 -0.57 -18.91 8.45
CA ARG A 46 0.86 -18.76 8.76
C ARG A 46 1.17 -17.41 9.41
N LEU A 47 0.64 -16.33 8.83
CA LEU A 47 0.75 -14.97 9.39
C LEU A 47 0.14 -14.91 10.80
N ASP A 48 -1.04 -15.48 11.00
CA ASP A 48 -1.70 -15.50 12.30
C ASP A 48 -0.89 -16.25 13.36
N ALA A 49 -0.27 -17.36 13.00
CA ALA A 49 0.64 -18.08 13.87
C ALA A 49 1.89 -17.26 14.25
N ALA A 50 2.41 -16.43 13.31
CA ALA A 50 3.63 -15.64 13.50
C ALA A 50 3.38 -14.25 14.12
N LYS A 51 2.14 -13.75 14.18
CA LYS A 51 1.81 -12.37 14.59
C LYS A 51 2.36 -11.94 15.94
N ASN A 52 2.31 -12.81 16.93
CA ASN A 52 2.82 -12.52 18.26
C ASN A 52 4.36 -12.55 18.32
N SER A 53 4.99 -13.40 17.54
CA SER A 53 6.45 -13.39 17.37
C SER A 53 6.92 -12.05 16.80
N TRP A 54 6.24 -11.54 15.76
CA TRP A 54 6.51 -10.19 15.24
C TRP A 54 6.27 -9.11 16.30
N ALA A 55 5.13 -9.14 16.99
CA ALA A 55 4.75 -8.11 17.96
C ALA A 55 5.79 -7.93 19.06
N THR A 56 6.39 -9.01 19.50
CA THR A 56 7.38 -9.02 20.58
C THR A 56 8.82 -8.74 20.13
N THR A 57 9.07 -8.58 18.81
CA THR A 57 10.41 -8.18 18.32
C THR A 57 10.85 -6.85 18.88
N THR A 58 12.13 -6.78 19.23
CA THR A 58 12.79 -5.55 19.67
C THR A 58 13.08 -4.59 18.51
N ALA A 59 13.35 -3.33 18.80
CA ALA A 59 13.79 -2.37 17.80
C ALA A 59 15.08 -2.82 17.09
N ALA A 60 16.02 -3.44 17.84
CA ALA A 60 17.28 -3.95 17.28
C ALA A 60 17.06 -5.11 16.28
N GLU A 61 16.17 -6.04 16.58
CA GLU A 61 15.80 -7.13 15.67
C GLU A 61 15.13 -6.60 14.41
N ARG A 62 14.23 -5.60 14.53
CA ARG A 62 13.62 -4.94 13.38
C ARG A 62 14.63 -4.21 12.51
N VAL A 63 15.62 -3.54 13.12
CA VAL A 63 16.74 -2.92 12.40
C VAL A 63 17.56 -3.97 11.64
N ALA A 64 17.85 -5.11 12.26
CA ALA A 64 18.57 -6.21 11.60
C ALA A 64 17.80 -6.72 10.37
N LEU A 65 16.49 -6.92 10.49
CA LEU A 65 15.61 -7.32 9.38
C LEU A 65 15.59 -6.28 8.27
N LEU A 66 15.45 -4.99 8.59
CA LEU A 66 15.46 -3.92 7.59
C LEU A 66 16.82 -3.82 6.86
N ARG A 67 17.93 -4.06 7.55
CA ARG A 67 19.25 -4.14 6.92
C ARG A 67 19.35 -5.32 5.97
N ALA A 68 18.78 -6.48 6.34
CA ALA A 68 18.71 -7.63 5.45
C ALA A 68 17.84 -7.37 4.22
N VAL A 69 16.68 -6.70 4.38
CA VAL A 69 15.82 -6.24 3.27
C VAL A 69 16.60 -5.32 2.33
N LYS A 70 17.36 -4.34 2.85
CA LYS A 70 18.20 -3.47 2.01
C LYS A 70 19.22 -4.26 1.17
N VAL A 71 19.84 -5.28 1.75
CA VAL A 71 20.78 -6.14 1.02
C VAL A 71 20.04 -6.93 -0.06
N ALA A 72 18.84 -7.41 0.22
CA ALA A 72 18.03 -8.20 -0.72
C ALA A 72 17.43 -7.36 -1.87
N ILE A 73 17.20 -6.06 -1.69
CA ILE A 73 16.74 -5.16 -2.77
C ILE A 73 17.83 -4.98 -3.84
N MET A 74 19.09 -4.88 -3.46
CA MET A 74 20.18 -4.47 -4.38
C MET A 74 20.28 -5.34 -5.64
N PRO A 75 20.28 -6.68 -5.57
CA PRO A 75 20.42 -7.51 -6.76
C PRO A 75 19.21 -7.49 -7.70
N VAL A 76 18.03 -7.04 -7.24
CA VAL A 76 16.80 -7.00 -8.05
C VAL A 76 16.40 -5.59 -8.48
N ALA A 77 17.08 -4.56 -8.02
CA ALA A 77 16.69 -3.16 -8.22
C ALA A 77 16.68 -2.76 -9.69
N GLU A 78 17.70 -3.16 -10.46
CA GLU A 78 17.84 -2.83 -11.88
C GLU A 78 16.74 -3.52 -12.70
N ASP A 79 16.57 -4.82 -12.53
CA ASP A 79 15.54 -5.58 -13.24
C ASP A 79 14.12 -5.12 -12.86
N TRP A 80 13.90 -4.74 -11.61
CA TRP A 80 12.64 -4.15 -11.19
C TRP A 80 12.36 -2.84 -11.94
N ALA A 81 13.28 -1.88 -11.95
CA ALA A 81 13.10 -0.59 -12.62
C ALA A 81 12.95 -0.78 -14.14
N ALA A 82 13.75 -1.65 -14.75
CA ALA A 82 13.68 -1.96 -16.19
C ALA A 82 12.35 -2.62 -16.57
N THR A 83 11.87 -3.60 -15.78
CA THR A 83 10.59 -4.26 -16.01
C THR A 83 9.43 -3.29 -15.85
N ALA A 84 9.46 -2.42 -14.84
CA ALA A 84 8.44 -1.40 -14.63
C ALA A 84 8.39 -0.40 -15.81
N SER A 85 9.55 0.06 -16.28
CA SER A 85 9.65 0.91 -17.46
C SER A 85 9.06 0.25 -18.71
N GLN A 86 9.39 -1.03 -18.95
CA GLN A 86 8.86 -1.79 -20.06
C GLN A 86 7.34 -1.96 -19.98
N LYS A 87 6.80 -2.31 -18.82
CA LYS A 87 5.35 -2.48 -18.60
C LYS A 87 4.57 -1.19 -18.79
N LYS A 88 5.16 -0.06 -18.46
CA LYS A 88 4.60 1.29 -18.67
C LYS A 88 4.90 1.86 -20.05
N GLN A 89 5.56 1.10 -20.93
CA GLN A 89 5.94 1.51 -22.29
C GLN A 89 6.79 2.79 -22.33
N ILE A 90 7.64 2.97 -21.33
CA ILE A 90 8.62 4.07 -21.28
C ILE A 90 9.72 3.75 -22.29
N PRO A 91 10.04 4.66 -23.24
CA PRO A 91 11.09 4.42 -24.24
C PRO A 91 12.46 4.23 -23.56
N ALA A 92 13.20 3.21 -24.03
CA ALA A 92 14.53 2.93 -23.51
C ALA A 92 15.48 4.14 -23.70
N GLY A 93 16.26 4.47 -22.67
CA GLY A 93 17.14 5.64 -22.63
C GLY A 93 16.42 6.98 -22.41
N SER A 94 15.10 6.95 -22.14
CA SER A 94 14.33 8.13 -21.82
C SER A 94 14.63 8.60 -20.38
N PRO A 95 14.67 9.92 -20.11
CA PRO A 95 14.75 10.44 -18.74
C PRO A 95 13.62 9.97 -17.81
N LEU A 96 12.49 9.51 -18.36
CA LEU A 96 11.35 8.97 -17.61
C LEU A 96 11.68 7.63 -16.94
N GLU A 97 12.69 6.88 -17.38
CA GLU A 97 13.16 5.69 -16.65
C GLU A 97 13.62 6.03 -15.23
N GLY A 98 14.12 7.24 -15.02
CA GLY A 98 14.50 7.73 -13.70
C GLY A 98 13.34 7.77 -12.71
N GLU A 99 12.10 7.92 -13.19
CA GLU A 99 10.91 7.86 -12.32
C GLU A 99 10.71 6.47 -11.74
N GLU A 100 10.95 5.41 -12.51
CA GLU A 100 10.81 4.03 -12.02
C GLU A 100 11.88 3.67 -10.98
N TRP A 101 13.07 4.24 -11.08
CA TRP A 101 14.07 4.14 -10.05
C TRP A 101 13.66 4.88 -8.77
N LEU A 102 13.18 6.12 -8.90
CA LEU A 102 12.80 6.98 -7.78
C LEU A 102 11.53 6.47 -7.07
N SER A 103 10.54 6.01 -7.84
CA SER A 103 9.25 5.54 -7.32
C SER A 103 9.21 4.03 -7.01
N GLY A 104 10.31 3.33 -7.23
CA GLY A 104 10.51 1.91 -6.98
C GLY A 104 11.61 1.66 -5.95
N PRO A 105 12.75 1.07 -6.38
CA PRO A 105 13.81 0.63 -5.46
C PRO A 105 14.37 1.74 -4.56
N TYR A 106 14.56 2.96 -5.09
CA TYR A 106 15.08 4.08 -4.31
C TYR A 106 14.13 4.49 -3.17
N ALA A 107 12.83 4.61 -3.46
CA ALA A 107 11.84 4.96 -2.44
C ALA A 107 11.84 3.95 -1.30
N LEU A 108 11.93 2.65 -1.63
CA LEU A 108 11.98 1.58 -0.65
C LEU A 108 13.27 1.60 0.19
N LEU A 109 14.43 1.76 -0.45
CA LEU A 109 15.72 1.88 0.24
C LEU A 109 15.75 3.10 1.17
N SER A 110 15.20 4.23 0.71
CA SER A 110 15.08 5.46 1.50
C SER A 110 14.17 5.25 2.71
N ALA A 111 13.04 4.58 2.55
CA ALA A 111 12.14 4.24 3.65
C ALA A 111 12.83 3.32 4.67
N CYS A 112 13.54 2.27 4.22
CA CYS A 112 14.31 1.40 5.11
C CYS A 112 15.36 2.20 5.90
N ASN A 113 16.10 3.12 5.26
CA ASN A 113 17.07 3.97 5.94
C ASN A 113 16.40 4.84 7.02
N ASN A 114 15.26 5.45 6.71
CA ASN A 114 14.54 6.31 7.64
C ASN A 114 13.97 5.51 8.82
N PHE A 115 13.43 4.31 8.58
CA PHE A 115 12.97 3.44 9.66
C PHE A 115 14.13 2.94 10.54
N ILE A 116 15.26 2.54 9.95
CA ILE A 116 16.46 2.15 10.69
C ILE A 116 16.91 3.29 11.59
N ALA A 117 17.10 4.49 11.03
CA ALA A 117 17.53 5.66 11.79
C ALA A 117 16.54 6.01 12.93
N THR A 118 15.23 5.88 12.65
CA THR A 118 14.19 6.13 13.65
C THR A 118 14.25 5.09 14.78
N LEU A 119 14.33 3.80 14.45
CA LEU A 119 14.35 2.73 15.45
C LEU A 119 15.63 2.77 16.30
N GLU A 120 16.78 3.10 15.71
CA GLU A 120 18.05 3.26 16.42
C GLU A 120 18.05 4.48 17.35
N ALA A 121 17.34 5.56 16.95
CA ALA A 121 17.24 6.78 17.77
C ALA A 121 16.18 6.69 18.88
N MET A 122 15.34 5.69 18.86
CA MET A 122 14.19 5.61 19.76
C MET A 122 14.55 5.30 21.22
N ASP A 123 15.72 4.85 21.57
CA ASP A 123 16.21 4.57 22.95
C ASP A 123 15.18 4.87 24.06
N GLY A 124 14.00 4.26 23.98
CA GLY A 124 12.86 4.48 24.85
C GLY A 124 12.10 5.81 24.67
N ARG A 125 12.40 6.59 23.63
CA ARG A 125 11.76 7.88 23.31
C ARG A 125 11.25 7.92 21.88
N SER A 126 10.21 8.70 21.63
CA SER A 126 9.76 9.02 20.27
C SER A 126 10.79 9.91 19.57
N LEU A 127 11.17 9.57 18.32
CA LEU A 127 11.98 10.45 17.47
C LEU A 127 11.37 11.86 17.35
N ALA A 128 10.04 11.96 17.37
CA ALA A 128 9.33 13.23 17.33
C ALA A 128 9.76 14.18 18.47
N ALA A 129 10.18 13.64 19.63
CA ALA A 129 10.66 14.44 20.77
C ALA A 129 11.96 15.19 20.45
N THR A 130 12.78 14.70 19.50
CA THR A 130 14.07 15.28 19.13
C THR A 130 13.97 16.31 18.01
N LEU A 131 12.83 16.37 17.28
CA LEU A 131 12.64 17.22 16.13
C LEU A 131 12.29 18.67 16.53
N PRO A 132 12.80 19.69 15.81
CA PRO A 132 12.46 21.08 16.07
C PRO A 132 10.95 21.33 15.94
N ARG A 133 10.39 22.09 16.86
CA ARG A 133 8.97 22.42 16.91
C ARG A 133 8.74 23.91 16.95
N ARG A 134 7.64 24.36 16.38
CA ARG A 134 7.19 25.74 16.50
C ARG A 134 5.67 25.80 16.62
N ARG A 135 5.15 26.82 17.32
CA ARG A 135 3.72 27.08 17.42
C ARG A 135 3.28 27.95 16.25
N LEU A 136 2.20 27.55 15.61
CA LEU A 136 1.57 28.29 14.52
C LEU A 136 0.62 29.37 15.10
N ARG A 137 0.27 30.37 14.28
CA ARG A 137 -0.67 31.43 14.67
C ARG A 137 -2.07 30.90 15.03
N ASN A 138 -2.48 29.79 14.45
CA ASN A 138 -3.74 29.10 14.72
C ASN A 138 -3.69 28.20 15.98
N GLY A 139 -2.58 28.20 16.71
CA GLY A 139 -2.39 27.42 17.94
C GLY A 139 -1.94 25.98 17.73
N GLN A 140 -1.80 25.47 16.48
CA GLN A 140 -1.26 24.15 16.24
C GLN A 140 0.27 24.10 16.43
N THR A 141 0.78 22.92 16.73
CA THR A 141 2.22 22.66 16.76
C THR A 141 2.66 22.14 15.38
N ALA A 142 3.69 22.74 14.80
CA ALA A 142 4.37 22.25 13.62
C ALA A 142 5.69 21.60 14.01
N VAL A 143 5.94 20.38 13.53
CA VAL A 143 7.18 19.62 13.73
C VAL A 143 7.95 19.65 12.42
N SER A 144 9.19 20.14 12.43
CA SER A 144 10.06 20.20 11.26
C SER A 144 10.64 18.82 10.98
N VAL A 145 10.40 18.30 9.76
CA VAL A 145 10.86 16.96 9.35
C VAL A 145 11.90 17.01 8.22
N VAL A 146 11.98 18.11 7.47
CA VAL A 146 13.03 18.35 6.45
C VAL A 146 13.48 19.80 6.56
N PRO A 147 14.79 20.08 6.55
CA PRO A 147 15.92 19.14 6.54
C PRO A 147 16.17 18.56 7.95
N HIS A 148 16.39 17.26 8.02
CA HIS A 148 16.76 16.58 9.26
C HIS A 148 18.23 16.13 9.23
N THR A 149 18.70 15.68 8.07
CA THR A 149 20.05 15.17 7.85
C THR A 149 20.94 16.16 7.11
N LEU A 150 22.26 15.92 7.12
CA LEU A 150 23.21 16.66 6.29
C LEU A 150 22.88 16.49 4.79
N TRP A 151 22.47 15.30 4.38
CA TRP A 151 22.09 15.01 3.00
C TRP A 151 20.84 15.78 2.57
N ASP A 152 19.85 15.91 3.44
CA ASP A 152 18.68 16.75 3.15
C ASP A 152 19.10 18.20 2.86
N ARG A 153 20.05 18.73 3.62
CA ARG A 153 20.54 20.10 3.44
C ARG A 153 21.32 20.30 2.14
N LEU A 154 22.03 19.26 1.69
CA LEU A 154 22.80 19.30 0.45
C LEU A 154 21.93 19.06 -0.78
N LEU A 155 21.08 18.02 -0.75
CA LEU A 155 20.30 17.58 -1.91
C LEU A 155 18.96 18.31 -2.04
N LEU A 156 18.38 18.75 -0.93
CA LEU A 156 17.10 19.44 -0.86
C LEU A 156 17.28 20.90 -0.41
N SER A 157 18.33 21.56 -0.87
CA SER A 157 18.63 22.95 -0.50
C SER A 157 17.43 23.86 -0.75
N GLY A 158 17.01 24.59 0.30
CA GLY A 158 15.86 25.49 0.25
C GLY A 158 14.49 24.83 0.46
N ILE A 159 14.40 23.48 0.49
CA ILE A 159 13.18 22.77 0.79
C ILE A 159 13.02 22.65 2.32
N ARG A 160 11.79 22.95 2.79
CA ARG A 160 11.38 22.72 4.18
C ARG A 160 10.08 21.97 4.21
N ALA A 161 9.98 20.92 5.02
CA ALA A 161 8.75 20.21 5.27
C ALA A 161 8.45 20.17 6.77
N GLU A 162 7.18 20.38 7.10
CA GLU A 162 6.68 20.35 8.48
C GLU A 162 5.42 19.50 8.54
N VAL A 163 5.27 18.74 9.61
CA VAL A 163 4.03 18.06 9.96
C VAL A 163 3.27 18.96 10.94
N TRP A 164 2.10 19.42 10.54
CA TRP A 164 1.20 20.19 11.40
C TRP A 164 0.33 19.23 12.18
N MET A 165 0.55 19.22 13.47
CA MET A 165 -0.18 18.33 14.38
C MET A 165 -1.66 18.75 14.48
N GLN A 166 -2.50 17.83 14.90
CA GLN A 166 -3.92 18.12 15.13
C GLN A 166 -4.09 19.29 16.11
N PRO A 167 -5.14 20.10 15.95
CA PRO A 167 -5.44 21.16 16.92
C PRO A 167 -5.57 20.61 18.35
N GLY A 168 -5.05 21.35 19.31
CA GLY A 168 -5.13 20.96 20.75
C GLY A 168 -4.03 20.00 21.21
N LEU A 169 -3.11 19.53 20.35
CA LEU A 169 -1.94 18.78 20.75
C LEU A 169 -0.79 19.72 21.10
N ASP A 170 -0.36 19.71 22.35
CA ASP A 170 0.87 20.34 22.80
C ASP A 170 2.07 19.41 22.65
N SER A 171 3.26 19.89 23.00
CA SER A 171 4.50 19.11 22.87
C SER A 171 4.47 17.82 23.69
N THR A 172 3.91 17.84 24.89
CA THR A 172 3.83 16.68 25.79
C THR A 172 2.91 15.61 25.18
N ALA A 173 1.71 16.01 24.74
CA ALA A 173 0.76 15.10 24.09
C ALA A 173 1.31 14.49 22.77
N ILE A 174 2.14 15.25 22.04
CA ILE A 174 2.83 14.71 20.85
C ILE A 174 3.80 13.59 21.24
N ASP A 175 4.61 13.81 22.29
CA ASP A 175 5.58 12.83 22.76
C ASP A 175 4.92 11.56 23.28
N GLU A 176 3.86 11.70 24.07
CA GLU A 176 3.11 10.59 24.65
C GLU A 176 2.35 9.77 23.60
N ARG A 177 1.89 10.42 22.52
CA ARG A 177 1.08 9.76 21.47
C ARG A 177 1.89 9.32 20.26
N SER A 178 3.16 9.67 20.19
CA SER A 178 4.05 9.23 19.11
C SER A 178 4.57 7.82 19.39
N ALA A 179 4.69 7.01 18.34
CA ALA A 179 5.26 5.67 18.41
C ALA A 179 4.59 4.74 19.46
N GLN A 180 3.27 4.81 19.57
CA GLN A 180 2.49 4.07 20.59
C GLN A 180 2.74 2.56 20.57
N ALA A 181 2.99 1.96 19.39
CA ALA A 181 3.34 0.55 19.27
C ALA A 181 4.62 0.16 20.04
N TYR A 182 5.46 1.14 20.38
CA TYR A 182 6.70 0.95 21.13
C TYR A 182 6.61 1.44 22.59
N ALA A 183 5.54 2.10 22.95
CA ALA A 183 5.30 2.54 24.35
C ALA A 183 5.04 1.36 25.29
N THR A 184 4.41 0.30 24.77
CA THR A 184 4.20 -0.95 25.51
C THR A 184 5.47 -1.81 25.45
N PRO A 185 5.91 -2.41 26.58
CA PRO A 185 7.02 -3.36 26.57
C PRO A 185 6.82 -4.47 25.54
N ALA A 186 7.89 -4.88 24.87
CA ALA A 186 7.80 -5.87 23.78
C ALA A 186 7.08 -7.15 24.21
N SER A 187 7.33 -7.63 25.43
CA SER A 187 6.70 -8.84 25.99
C SER A 187 5.18 -8.76 26.20
N GLU A 188 4.62 -7.55 26.17
CA GLU A 188 3.19 -7.29 26.44
C GLU A 188 2.42 -6.90 25.17
N ARG A 189 3.11 -6.85 24.03
CA ARG A 189 2.49 -6.50 22.75
C ARG A 189 1.73 -7.67 22.17
N GLU A 190 0.54 -7.37 21.65
CA GLU A 190 -0.26 -8.33 20.91
C GLU A 190 -0.12 -8.12 19.41
N GLY A 191 0.06 -9.20 18.68
CA GLY A 191 0.14 -9.20 17.24
C GLY A 191 -1.23 -9.24 16.56
N ARG A 192 -1.29 -8.67 15.36
CA ARG A 192 -2.48 -8.68 14.49
C ARG A 192 -2.08 -8.92 13.06
N VAL A 193 -3.02 -9.38 12.24
CA VAL A 193 -2.85 -9.53 10.80
C VAL A 193 -3.50 -8.35 10.10
N ALA A 194 -2.76 -7.61 9.30
CA ALA A 194 -3.27 -6.58 8.42
C ALA A 194 -3.35 -7.09 6.97
N LEU A 195 -4.42 -6.74 6.28
CA LEU A 195 -4.53 -6.85 4.83
C LEU A 195 -4.15 -5.50 4.21
N VAL A 196 -3.13 -5.48 3.36
CA VAL A 196 -2.79 -4.33 2.53
C VAL A 196 -3.27 -4.58 1.10
N LEU A 197 -4.20 -3.76 0.63
CA LEU A 197 -4.63 -3.73 -0.77
C LEU A 197 -3.72 -2.77 -1.52
N GLY A 198 -2.80 -3.32 -2.30
CA GLY A 198 -1.73 -2.57 -2.95
C GLY A 198 -2.22 -1.54 -3.95
N ALA A 199 -1.59 -0.37 -3.97
CA ALA A 199 -1.83 0.67 -4.96
C ALA A 199 -1.38 0.24 -6.37
N GLY A 200 -2.08 0.73 -7.39
CA GLY A 200 -1.76 0.41 -8.79
C GLY A 200 -0.91 1.45 -9.52
N ASN A 201 -0.72 2.65 -8.95
CA ASN A 201 -0.12 3.78 -9.66
C ASN A 201 1.41 3.91 -9.50
N ILE A 202 1.95 3.57 -8.35
CA ILE A 202 3.37 3.69 -8.01
C ILE A 202 3.88 2.37 -7.44
N ALA A 203 4.97 1.85 -7.99
CA ALA A 203 5.48 0.52 -7.69
C ALA A 203 5.88 0.31 -6.21
N ALA A 204 6.47 1.31 -5.56
CA ALA A 204 6.91 1.17 -4.17
C ALA A 204 5.78 1.29 -3.13
N ILE A 205 4.65 1.94 -3.44
CA ILE A 205 3.60 2.23 -2.44
C ILE A 205 3.13 0.97 -1.71
N PRO A 206 2.84 -0.17 -2.36
CA PRO A 206 2.40 -1.37 -1.66
C PRO A 206 3.37 -1.83 -0.57
N LEU A 207 4.68 -1.75 -0.84
CA LEU A 207 5.72 -2.12 0.13
C LEU A 207 5.91 -1.05 1.21
N LEU A 208 5.74 0.23 0.90
CA LEU A 208 5.78 1.31 1.88
C LEU A 208 4.61 1.22 2.86
N ASP A 209 3.41 0.92 2.37
CA ASP A 209 2.23 0.67 3.20
C ASP A 209 2.43 -0.58 4.07
N THR A 210 3.07 -1.64 3.51
CA THR A 210 3.46 -2.83 4.25
C THR A 210 4.44 -2.50 5.39
N LEU A 211 5.50 -1.73 5.12
CA LEU A 211 6.44 -1.29 6.16
C LEU A 211 5.75 -0.45 7.24
N GLN A 212 4.78 0.38 6.88
CA GLN A 212 3.99 1.12 7.85
C GLN A 212 3.23 0.17 8.79
N LYS A 213 2.52 -0.83 8.26
CA LYS A 213 1.79 -1.80 9.08
C LYS A 213 2.72 -2.61 9.98
N LEU A 214 3.82 -3.10 9.44
CA LEU A 214 4.81 -3.83 10.21
C LEU A 214 5.42 -2.97 11.33
N LEU A 215 5.99 -1.82 11.00
CA LEU A 215 6.87 -1.07 11.89
C LEU A 215 6.15 -0.02 12.74
N VAL A 216 5.13 0.64 12.22
CA VAL A 216 4.40 1.70 12.93
C VAL A 216 3.21 1.14 13.70
N GLU A 217 2.53 0.13 13.14
CA GLU A 217 1.30 -0.41 13.71
C GLU A 217 1.48 -1.81 14.32
N ASN A 218 2.71 -2.35 14.24
CA ASN A 218 3.10 -3.61 14.88
C ASN A 218 2.26 -4.82 14.41
N GLN A 219 1.96 -4.90 13.11
CA GLN A 219 1.11 -5.93 12.51
C GLN A 219 1.88 -6.73 11.46
N VAL A 220 1.65 -8.04 11.36
CA VAL A 220 2.06 -8.85 10.21
C VAL A 220 1.13 -8.58 9.04
N VAL A 221 1.60 -8.80 7.81
CA VAL A 221 0.89 -8.30 6.63
C VAL A 221 0.65 -9.37 5.59
N LEU A 222 -0.60 -9.48 5.14
CA LEU A 222 -0.93 -10.03 3.83
C LEU A 222 -1.01 -8.86 2.82
N LEU A 223 -0.04 -8.78 1.91
CA LEU A 223 -0.06 -7.82 0.81
C LEU A 223 -0.70 -8.46 -0.42
N LYS A 224 -1.86 -7.98 -0.82
CA LYS A 224 -2.52 -8.34 -2.08
C LYS A 224 -2.19 -7.27 -3.11
N LEU A 225 -1.48 -7.65 -4.18
CA LEU A 225 -1.08 -6.73 -5.26
C LEU A 225 -2.29 -6.23 -6.05
N ASN A 226 -2.15 -5.03 -6.62
CA ASN A 226 -3.08 -4.58 -7.64
C ASN A 226 -2.79 -5.35 -8.93
N PRO A 227 -3.80 -5.86 -9.68
CA PRO A 227 -3.57 -6.63 -10.90
C PRO A 227 -2.67 -5.96 -11.94
N VAL A 228 -2.66 -4.62 -12.02
CA VAL A 228 -1.77 -3.89 -12.93
C VAL A 228 -0.29 -3.99 -12.54
N ASN A 229 -0.01 -4.39 -11.31
CA ASN A 229 1.33 -4.50 -10.72
C ASN A 229 1.72 -5.94 -10.36
N ASP A 230 0.97 -6.97 -10.80
CA ASP A 230 1.29 -8.37 -10.51
C ASP A 230 2.67 -8.78 -11.04
N TYR A 231 3.18 -8.10 -12.06
CA TYR A 231 4.54 -8.29 -12.58
C TYR A 231 5.65 -7.95 -11.56
N LEU A 232 5.32 -7.22 -10.49
CA LEU A 232 6.27 -6.88 -9.43
C LEU A 232 6.44 -7.99 -8.38
N LEU A 233 5.58 -9.02 -8.39
CA LEU A 233 5.60 -10.09 -7.39
C LEU A 233 6.99 -10.70 -7.18
N PRO A 234 7.74 -11.16 -8.22
CA PRO A 234 9.05 -11.78 -8.01
C PRO A 234 10.08 -10.82 -7.39
N PHE A 235 10.00 -9.53 -7.72
CA PHE A 235 10.88 -8.51 -7.12
C PHE A 235 10.55 -8.24 -5.66
N PHE A 236 9.26 -8.24 -5.33
CA PHE A 236 8.79 -8.02 -3.96
C PHE A 236 9.13 -9.21 -3.06
N GLU A 237 8.93 -10.43 -3.56
CA GLU A 237 9.31 -11.64 -2.84
C GLU A 237 10.83 -11.71 -2.59
N ALA A 238 11.64 -11.39 -3.58
CA ALA A 238 13.09 -11.35 -3.44
C ALA A 238 13.55 -10.25 -2.46
N ALA A 239 13.03 -9.02 -2.60
CA ALA A 239 13.39 -7.89 -1.76
C ALA A 239 13.00 -8.08 -0.30
N PHE A 240 11.83 -8.67 -0.04
CA PHE A 240 11.27 -8.87 1.30
C PHE A 240 11.43 -10.29 1.83
N LYS A 241 12.24 -11.12 1.16
CA LYS A 241 12.52 -12.49 1.59
C LYS A 241 12.86 -12.62 3.09
N PRO A 242 13.64 -11.72 3.73
CA PRO A 242 13.93 -11.80 5.16
C PRO A 242 12.70 -11.74 6.07
N LEU A 243 11.61 -11.09 5.63
CA LEU A 243 10.34 -11.00 6.35
C LEU A 243 9.40 -12.14 5.97
N ILE A 244 9.42 -12.55 4.70
CA ILE A 244 8.58 -13.64 4.17
C ILE A 244 8.99 -14.99 4.77
N ASP A 245 10.29 -15.25 4.88
CA ASP A 245 10.84 -16.50 5.46
C ASP A 245 10.45 -16.70 6.93
N GLN A 246 10.03 -15.63 7.62
CA GLN A 246 9.61 -15.67 9.02
C GLN A 246 8.08 -15.52 9.18
N ASP A 247 7.34 -15.61 8.10
CA ASP A 247 5.88 -15.44 8.08
C ASP A 247 5.40 -14.10 8.64
N PHE A 248 6.21 -13.03 8.54
CA PHE A 248 5.80 -11.68 8.93
C PHE A 248 5.12 -10.92 7.77
N LEU A 249 5.37 -11.38 6.56
CA LEU A 249 4.80 -10.86 5.32
C LEU A 249 4.47 -12.01 4.38
N ALA A 250 3.31 -11.94 3.74
CA ALA A 250 2.99 -12.73 2.57
C ALA A 250 2.53 -11.79 1.43
N VAL A 251 2.91 -12.10 0.20
CA VAL A 251 2.54 -11.31 -0.98
C VAL A 251 1.78 -12.21 -1.94
N ILE A 252 0.61 -11.75 -2.38
CA ILE A 252 -0.22 -12.49 -3.33
C ILE A 252 -0.64 -11.61 -4.50
N PRO A 253 -0.62 -12.11 -5.73
CA PRO A 253 -1.30 -11.51 -6.86
C PRO A 253 -2.80 -11.77 -6.74
N GLY A 254 -3.59 -11.13 -7.57
CA GLY A 254 -5.01 -11.48 -7.68
C GLY A 254 -5.91 -10.31 -7.99
N ASP A 255 -7.14 -10.64 -8.33
CA ASP A 255 -8.16 -9.70 -8.76
C ASP A 255 -8.99 -9.08 -7.63
N ALA A 256 -10.06 -8.38 -8.01
CA ALA A 256 -10.97 -7.74 -7.06
C ALA A 256 -11.76 -8.75 -6.22
N ALA A 257 -12.06 -9.94 -6.76
CA ALA A 257 -12.83 -10.94 -6.05
C ALA A 257 -12.03 -11.56 -4.90
N LEU A 258 -10.74 -11.88 -5.14
CA LEU A 258 -9.81 -12.31 -4.09
C LEU A 258 -9.63 -11.22 -3.04
N GLY A 259 -9.53 -9.94 -3.46
CA GLY A 259 -9.45 -8.81 -2.54
C GLY A 259 -10.68 -8.68 -1.65
N ALA A 260 -11.89 -8.84 -2.21
CA ALA A 260 -13.14 -8.80 -1.46
C ALA A 260 -13.24 -9.96 -0.46
N TRP A 261 -12.89 -11.19 -0.88
CA TRP A 261 -12.82 -12.36 0.00
C TRP A 261 -11.85 -12.12 1.17
N ALA A 262 -10.65 -11.62 0.88
CA ALA A 262 -9.66 -11.34 1.92
C ALA A 262 -10.11 -10.24 2.91
N CYS A 263 -10.88 -9.24 2.45
CA CYS A 263 -11.47 -8.22 3.32
C CYS A 263 -12.48 -8.80 4.32
N GLU A 264 -13.13 -9.91 3.98
CA GLU A 264 -14.15 -10.57 4.82
C GLU A 264 -13.56 -11.71 5.67
N HIS A 265 -12.26 -12.02 5.53
CA HIS A 265 -11.64 -13.14 6.21
C HIS A 265 -11.45 -12.90 7.71
N ASP A 266 -11.77 -13.91 8.55
CA ASP A 266 -11.81 -13.79 10.01
C ASP A 266 -10.47 -13.48 10.68
N LEU A 267 -9.36 -13.91 10.09
CA LEU A 267 -8.02 -13.64 10.62
C LEU A 267 -7.53 -12.21 10.32
N VAL A 268 -8.16 -11.48 9.38
CA VAL A 268 -7.79 -10.11 9.05
C VAL A 268 -8.35 -9.16 10.11
N ALA A 269 -7.48 -8.57 10.90
CA ALA A 269 -7.86 -7.63 11.96
C ALA A 269 -8.00 -6.19 11.43
N GLU A 270 -7.32 -5.84 10.34
CA GLU A 270 -7.32 -4.48 9.80
C GLU A 270 -7.08 -4.50 8.29
N ILE A 271 -7.72 -3.56 7.58
CA ILE A 271 -7.57 -3.38 6.14
C ILE A 271 -6.96 -2.02 5.88
N HIS A 272 -5.86 -2.01 5.10
CA HIS A 272 -5.24 -0.80 4.58
C HIS A 272 -5.43 -0.73 3.06
N VAL A 273 -5.91 0.39 2.57
CA VAL A 273 -6.07 0.62 1.13
C VAL A 273 -5.52 1.97 0.72
N THR A 274 -4.63 1.96 -0.27
CA THR A 274 -4.18 3.16 -0.98
C THR A 274 -4.72 3.07 -2.40
N GLY A 275 -5.69 3.93 -2.75
CA GLY A 275 -6.35 3.83 -4.06
C GLY A 275 -7.51 4.78 -4.25
N ALA A 276 -8.45 4.39 -5.12
CA ALA A 276 -9.63 5.20 -5.44
C ALA A 276 -10.67 5.17 -4.32
N GLY A 277 -11.40 6.28 -4.13
CA GLY A 277 -12.51 6.37 -3.16
C GLY A 277 -13.58 5.31 -3.40
N SER A 278 -13.79 4.89 -4.65
CA SER A 278 -14.73 3.83 -4.99
C SER A 278 -14.36 2.47 -4.39
N THR A 279 -13.06 2.16 -4.26
CA THR A 279 -12.59 0.94 -3.60
C THR A 279 -12.89 0.98 -2.10
N HIS A 280 -12.57 2.11 -1.45
CA HIS A 280 -12.95 2.34 -0.05
C HIS A 280 -14.45 2.18 0.15
N ASP A 281 -15.25 2.83 -0.69
CA ASP A 281 -16.70 2.77 -0.58
C ASP A 281 -17.25 1.35 -0.79
N ALA A 282 -16.66 0.55 -1.69
CA ALA A 282 -17.04 -0.83 -1.90
C ALA A 282 -16.71 -1.70 -0.67
N ILE A 283 -15.59 -1.44 0.00
CA ILE A 283 -15.20 -2.16 1.23
C ILE A 283 -16.11 -1.77 2.40
N VAL A 284 -16.37 -0.48 2.60
CA VAL A 284 -17.11 0.03 3.76
C VAL A 284 -18.61 -0.13 3.60
N TRP A 285 -19.14 0.20 2.42
CA TRP A 285 -20.58 0.28 2.16
C TRP A 285 -21.11 -0.88 1.32
N GLY A 286 -20.23 -1.73 0.79
CA GLY A 286 -20.57 -2.79 -0.14
C GLY A 286 -20.82 -2.30 -1.58
N THR A 287 -21.21 -3.21 -2.46
CA THR A 287 -21.50 -2.97 -3.88
C THR A 287 -22.97 -3.18 -4.19
N GLY A 288 -23.46 -2.62 -5.31
CA GLY A 288 -24.82 -2.86 -5.81
C GLY A 288 -25.93 -2.41 -4.85
N ALA A 289 -26.89 -3.29 -4.58
CA ALA A 289 -28.08 -3.00 -3.76
C ALA A 289 -27.73 -2.63 -2.30
N ARG A 290 -26.65 -3.16 -1.74
CA ARG A 290 -26.17 -2.80 -0.39
C ARG A 290 -25.76 -1.32 -0.34
N ARG A 291 -25.08 -0.83 -1.37
CA ARG A 291 -24.67 0.58 -1.47
C ARG A 291 -25.89 1.51 -1.61
N ALA A 292 -26.88 1.12 -2.42
CA ALA A 292 -28.11 1.90 -2.59
C ALA A 292 -28.89 2.04 -1.26
N THR A 293 -28.93 0.98 -0.46
CA THR A 293 -29.59 0.98 0.85
C THR A 293 -28.81 1.82 1.88
N ALA A 294 -27.47 1.81 1.82
CA ALA A 294 -26.63 2.61 2.71
C ALA A 294 -26.67 4.11 2.35
N GLN A 295 -26.80 4.47 1.07
CA GLN A 295 -26.92 5.85 0.62
C GLN A 295 -28.32 6.45 0.80
N GLY A 296 -29.35 5.64 0.91
CA GLY A 296 -30.73 6.06 1.16
C GLY A 296 -31.10 6.25 2.64
N ARG A 297 -30.23 5.86 3.54
CA ARG A 297 -30.29 6.20 4.96
C ARG A 297 -29.20 7.24 5.22
N ASP A 298 -29.50 8.27 6.01
CA ASP A 298 -28.46 9.17 6.54
C ASP A 298 -27.27 8.31 6.91
N ALA A 299 -26.09 8.65 6.33
CA ALA A 299 -24.90 7.80 6.43
C ALA A 299 -24.75 7.32 7.88
N PRO A 300 -24.76 6.02 8.17
CA PRO A 300 -24.72 5.58 9.54
C PRO A 300 -23.46 6.15 10.16
N GLU A 301 -23.59 6.88 11.29
CA GLU A 301 -22.45 7.39 12.08
C GLU A 301 -21.47 6.26 12.46
N GLN A 302 -21.82 5.03 12.12
CA GLN A 302 -21.09 3.82 12.47
C GLN A 302 -21.09 2.82 11.30
N PRO A 303 -19.90 2.22 10.98
CA PRO A 303 -19.80 1.21 9.95
C PRO A 303 -20.73 0.00 10.22
N PRO A 304 -21.12 -0.77 9.16
CA PRO A 304 -21.93 -1.98 9.30
C PRO A 304 -21.38 -2.95 10.36
N ASP A 305 -22.26 -3.72 11.00
CA ASP A 305 -21.90 -4.57 12.16
C ASP A 305 -20.75 -5.56 11.90
N TYR A 306 -20.55 -6.01 10.66
CA TYR A 306 -19.41 -6.87 10.30
C TYR A 306 -18.05 -6.12 10.36
N LEU A 307 -18.03 -4.80 10.12
CA LEU A 307 -16.85 -3.95 10.34
C LEU A 307 -16.69 -3.60 11.83
N ARG A 308 -17.78 -3.54 12.60
CA ARG A 308 -17.75 -3.34 14.06
C ARG A 308 -17.19 -4.55 14.80
N ALA A 309 -17.62 -5.75 14.41
CA ALA A 309 -17.13 -7.00 15.02
C ALA A 309 -15.63 -7.17 14.86
N ARG A 310 -15.02 -6.61 13.81
CA ARG A 310 -13.60 -6.73 13.50
C ARG A 310 -12.72 -5.58 14.00
N ARG A 311 -13.26 -4.54 14.64
CA ARG A 311 -12.51 -3.30 15.00
C ARG A 311 -11.70 -2.71 13.82
N CYS A 312 -12.09 -3.01 12.60
CA CYS A 312 -11.41 -2.60 11.38
C CYS A 312 -11.98 -1.29 10.90
N LEU A 313 -11.35 -0.19 11.25
CA LEU A 313 -11.50 1.06 10.50
C LEU A 313 -10.49 1.01 9.37
N PRO A 314 -10.91 1.00 8.08
CA PRO A 314 -9.96 1.12 6.98
C PRO A 314 -9.23 2.45 7.12
N HIS A 315 -7.90 2.41 7.26
CA HIS A 315 -7.10 3.61 7.15
C HIS A 315 -7.07 4.06 5.70
N TYR A 316 -8.00 4.93 5.35
CA TYR A 316 -8.07 5.51 4.03
C TYR A 316 -7.12 6.70 3.91
N ARG A 317 -6.04 6.54 3.15
CA ARG A 317 -5.27 7.67 2.62
C ARG A 317 -5.85 8.07 1.27
N ARG A 318 -6.69 9.09 1.26
CA ARG A 318 -7.12 9.73 0.02
C ARG A 318 -5.89 10.34 -0.63
N ALA A 319 -5.48 9.82 -1.81
CA ALA A 319 -4.56 10.54 -2.67
C ALA A 319 -5.15 11.93 -2.91
N GLY A 320 -4.47 12.98 -2.41
CA GLY A 320 -5.04 14.28 -2.20
C GLY A 320 -5.73 14.84 -3.43
N ALA A 321 -6.99 15.18 -3.28
CA ALA A 321 -7.57 16.28 -4.02
C ALA A 321 -6.85 17.54 -3.53
N MET A 322 -5.91 18.06 -4.30
CA MET A 322 -5.40 19.41 -4.13
C MET A 322 -6.59 20.36 -4.33
N GLU A 323 -7.21 20.77 -3.24
CA GLU A 323 -8.14 21.89 -3.25
C GLU A 323 -7.33 23.13 -3.65
N ARG A 324 -7.44 23.53 -4.92
CA ARG A 324 -6.93 24.81 -5.39
C ARG A 324 -7.71 25.90 -4.68
N ARG A 325 -7.23 26.37 -3.54
CA ARG A 325 -7.65 27.65 -2.99
C ARG A 325 -7.21 28.73 -3.97
N ARG A 326 -8.15 29.24 -4.76
CA ARG A 326 -7.97 30.49 -5.50
C ARG A 326 -7.86 31.59 -4.45
N HIS A 327 -6.67 32.12 -4.25
CA HIS A 327 -6.53 33.42 -3.59
C HIS A 327 -7.11 34.48 -4.54
N PRO A 328 -8.02 35.32 -4.08
CA PRO A 328 -8.37 36.50 -4.84
C PRO A 328 -7.15 37.44 -4.87
N ILE A 329 -6.67 37.73 -6.06
CA ILE A 329 -5.73 38.80 -6.30
C ILE A 329 -6.55 40.09 -6.09
N SER A 330 -6.36 40.74 -4.95
CA SER A 330 -6.80 42.12 -4.76
C SER A 330 -5.84 43.01 -5.53
N GLY A 331 -6.41 43.83 -6.45
CA GLY A 331 -5.73 44.84 -7.23
C GLY A 331 -5.17 46.00 -6.38
#